data_beccd5cda3ec760decc7443437e438b1
#
_entry.id   beccd5cda3ec760decc7443437e438b1
#
_cell.length_a   1.000
_cell.length_b   1.000
_cell.length_c   1.000
_cell.angle_alpha   90.00
_cell.angle_beta   90.00
_cell.angle_gamma   90.00
#
_symmetry.space_group_name_H-M   'P 1'
#
loop_
_entity.id
_entity.type
_entity.pdbx_description
1 polymer ?
#
loop_
_entity_poly.entity_id
_entity_poly.type
_entity_poly.pdbx_seq_one_letter_code
_entity_poly.pdbx_strand_id
1 'polypeptide(L)'
;MAKKETSPELTEEFKKTLAMTKMLDMEVDEELKRSFIAYAMAVNKSRAIPDVRDGLKPVHRRILFSMHEMGLYSDKSYRKCARIVGDTLGKYHPHGDSSVYDALVRLAQDFTINFPLVDGHGNFGSVDGDPAAAMRYTEARLTKLAGE
;
A
#
# COMPACT_ATOMS: atom_id res chain seq x y z
N MET A 1 -9.83 -22.09 45.24
CA MET A 1 -8.66 -21.27 45.60
C MET A 1 -8.08 -20.67 44.34
N ALA A 2 -8.36 -19.40 44.07
CA ALA A 2 -7.86 -18.71 42.91
C ALA A 2 -6.44 -18.23 43.19
N LYS A 3 -5.46 -18.62 42.34
CA LYS A 3 -4.10 -18.09 42.37
C LYS A 3 -4.15 -16.62 41.96
N LYS A 4 -3.73 -15.76 42.91
CA LYS A 4 -3.46 -14.35 42.65
C LYS A 4 -2.23 -14.28 41.75
N GLU A 5 -2.40 -13.89 40.51
CA GLU A 5 -1.29 -13.53 39.61
C GLU A 5 -0.65 -12.27 40.16
N THR A 6 0.56 -12.41 40.69
CA THR A 6 1.44 -11.28 41.05
C THR A 6 1.92 -10.64 39.73
N SER A 7 1.59 -9.37 39.55
CA SER A 7 2.16 -8.54 38.50
C SER A 7 3.70 -8.58 38.57
N PRO A 8 4.41 -8.69 37.45
CA PRO A 8 5.86 -8.72 37.45
C PRO A 8 6.40 -7.43 38.08
N GLU A 9 7.28 -7.58 39.08
CA GLU A 9 7.98 -6.45 39.67
C GLU A 9 8.80 -5.76 38.58
N LEU A 10 8.52 -4.48 38.38
CA LEU A 10 9.28 -3.64 37.43
C LEU A 10 10.74 -3.58 37.88
N THR A 11 11.67 -3.86 37.01
CA THR A 11 13.11 -3.79 37.32
C THR A 11 13.50 -2.37 37.74
N GLU A 12 14.48 -2.24 38.64
CA GLU A 12 14.95 -0.92 39.15
C GLU A 12 15.39 0.01 38.02
N GLU A 13 15.90 -0.52 36.95
CA GLU A 13 16.25 0.24 35.72
C GLU A 13 15.01 0.87 35.04
N PHE A 14 13.91 0.12 34.96
CA PHE A 14 12.65 0.62 34.43
C PHE A 14 12.02 1.69 35.31
N LYS A 15 12.08 1.51 36.64
CA LYS A 15 11.64 2.53 37.60
C LYS A 15 12.46 3.82 37.49
N LYS A 16 13.77 3.71 37.29
CA LYS A 16 14.67 4.85 37.08
C LYS A 16 14.39 5.60 35.78
N THR A 17 14.12 4.87 34.71
CA THR A 17 13.72 5.42 33.41
C THR A 17 12.37 6.14 33.50
N LEU A 18 11.37 5.56 34.19
CA LEU A 18 10.08 6.18 34.43
C LEU A 18 10.20 7.47 35.25
N ALA A 19 11.07 7.51 36.27
CA ALA A 19 11.31 8.71 37.10
C ALA A 19 12.00 9.84 36.32
N MET A 20 12.72 9.53 35.24
CA MET A 20 13.33 10.51 34.32
C MET A 20 12.39 10.98 33.23
N THR A 21 11.27 10.30 33.01
CA THR A 21 10.29 10.63 31.96
C THR A 21 9.25 11.59 32.55
N LYS A 22 9.08 12.74 31.90
CA LYS A 22 8.02 13.70 32.27
C LYS A 22 6.66 13.07 31.95
N MET A 23 5.92 12.68 32.97
CA MET A 23 4.52 12.26 32.80
C MET A 23 3.66 13.50 32.56
N LEU A 24 2.88 13.48 31.49
CA LEU A 24 1.89 14.49 31.17
C LEU A 24 0.51 13.86 31.32
N ASP A 25 -0.31 14.44 32.20
CA ASP A 25 -1.71 14.06 32.25
C ASP A 25 -2.44 14.68 31.06
N MET A 26 -3.12 13.84 30.30
CA MET A 26 -3.88 14.25 29.12
C MET A 26 -5.23 13.56 29.11
N GLU A 27 -6.28 14.29 28.77
CA GLU A 27 -7.60 13.70 28.62
C GLU A 27 -7.64 12.78 27.39
N VAL A 28 -8.19 11.58 27.56
CA VAL A 28 -8.24 10.54 26.51
C VAL A 28 -9.00 11.06 25.28
N ASP A 29 -10.08 11.81 25.48
CA ASP A 29 -10.88 12.36 24.40
C ASP A 29 -10.13 13.37 23.54
N GLU A 30 -9.30 14.20 24.13
CA GLU A 30 -8.48 15.18 23.40
C GLU A 30 -7.38 14.49 22.61
N GLU A 31 -6.69 13.51 23.20
CA GLU A 31 -5.66 12.75 22.50
C GLU A 31 -6.25 11.90 21.36
N LEU A 32 -7.40 11.28 21.57
CA LEU A 32 -8.10 10.55 20.50
C LEU A 32 -8.47 11.46 19.34
N LYS A 33 -9.05 12.65 19.60
CA LYS A 33 -9.39 13.61 18.55
C LYS A 33 -8.15 14.05 17.77
N ARG A 34 -7.09 14.41 18.47
CA ARG A 34 -5.82 14.84 17.87
C ARG A 34 -5.20 13.75 17.01
N SER A 35 -5.10 12.54 17.54
CA SER A 35 -4.53 11.39 16.85
C SER A 35 -5.38 10.98 15.63
N PHE A 36 -6.71 11.01 15.77
CA PHE A 36 -7.63 10.70 14.68
C PHE A 36 -7.52 11.71 13.54
N ILE A 37 -7.46 13.01 13.83
CA ILE A 37 -7.28 14.05 12.81
C ILE A 37 -5.94 13.88 12.11
N ALA A 38 -4.87 13.67 12.86
CA ALA A 38 -3.54 13.46 12.28
C ALA A 38 -3.50 12.23 11.36
N TYR A 39 -4.12 11.12 11.78
CA TYR A 39 -4.26 9.91 10.98
C TYR A 39 -5.10 10.16 9.72
N ALA A 40 -6.27 10.78 9.85
CA ALA A 40 -7.15 11.08 8.72
C ALA A 40 -6.46 11.98 7.68
N MET A 41 -5.74 13.00 8.12
CA MET A 41 -4.97 13.87 7.22
C MET A 41 -3.83 13.13 6.53
N ALA A 42 -3.10 12.26 7.24
CA ALA A 42 -2.05 11.45 6.66
C ALA A 42 -2.60 10.49 5.59
N VAL A 43 -3.72 9.82 5.86
CA VAL A 43 -4.40 8.94 4.89
C VAL A 43 -4.86 9.73 3.66
N ASN A 44 -5.50 10.88 3.85
CA ASN A 44 -5.95 11.70 2.73
C ASN A 44 -4.77 12.15 1.86
N LYS A 45 -3.72 12.72 2.46
CA LYS A 45 -2.58 13.28 1.73
C LYS A 45 -1.71 12.21 1.04
N SER A 46 -1.46 11.08 1.70
CA SER A 46 -0.47 10.10 1.25
C SER A 46 -1.05 8.83 0.64
N ARG A 47 -2.37 8.66 0.63
CA ARG A 47 -3.00 7.43 0.17
C ARG A 47 -4.23 7.64 -0.71
N ALA A 48 -5.19 8.50 -0.30
CA ALA A 48 -6.51 8.55 -0.90
C ALA A 48 -6.61 9.54 -2.07
N ILE A 49 -5.99 10.71 -1.97
CA ILE A 49 -6.12 11.78 -2.95
C ILE A 49 -5.16 11.55 -4.11
N PRO A 50 -5.67 11.49 -5.36
CA PRO A 50 -4.83 11.43 -6.55
C PRO A 50 -4.13 12.77 -6.80
N ASP A 51 -2.98 12.73 -7.48
CA ASP A 51 -2.25 13.93 -7.90
C ASP A 51 -3.04 14.65 -9.00
N VAL A 52 -3.17 15.97 -8.89
CA VAL A 52 -3.92 16.80 -9.84
C VAL A 52 -3.32 16.81 -11.24
N ARG A 53 -2.03 16.51 -11.38
CA ARG A 53 -1.30 16.54 -12.65
C ARG A 53 -1.57 15.32 -13.54
N ASP A 54 -1.65 14.14 -12.93
CA ASP A 54 -1.72 12.86 -13.65
C ASP A 54 -2.79 11.89 -13.12
N GLY A 55 -3.52 12.26 -12.06
CA GLY A 55 -4.56 11.43 -11.46
C GLY A 55 -4.04 10.21 -10.71
N LEU A 56 -2.73 10.05 -10.54
CA LEU A 56 -2.16 8.89 -9.89
C LEU A 56 -2.18 9.03 -8.36
N LYS A 57 -2.61 7.98 -7.69
CA LYS A 57 -2.40 7.84 -6.24
C LYS A 57 -0.95 7.36 -5.99
N PRO A 58 -0.41 7.58 -4.79
CA PRO A 58 0.95 7.16 -4.45
C PRO A 58 1.26 5.68 -4.75
N VAL A 59 0.30 4.78 -4.52
CA VAL A 59 0.45 3.35 -4.83
C VAL A 59 0.62 3.11 -6.33
N HIS A 60 -0.16 3.79 -7.17
CA HIS A 60 -0.08 3.67 -8.63
C HIS A 60 1.32 4.10 -9.11
N ARG A 61 1.79 5.24 -8.63
CA ARG A 61 3.13 5.77 -8.97
C ARG A 61 4.24 4.80 -8.58
N ARG A 62 4.16 4.18 -7.41
CA ARG A 62 5.15 3.19 -6.95
C ARG A 62 5.15 1.93 -7.78
N ILE A 63 3.97 1.45 -8.21
CA ILE A 63 3.85 0.30 -9.11
C ILE A 63 4.51 0.61 -10.46
N LEU A 64 4.14 1.74 -11.08
CA LEU A 64 4.68 2.13 -12.39
C LEU A 64 6.19 2.35 -12.31
N PHE A 65 6.68 2.98 -11.26
CA PHE A 65 8.11 3.18 -11.04
C PHE A 65 8.86 1.86 -10.84
N SER A 66 8.32 0.91 -10.07
CA SER A 66 8.88 -0.43 -9.93
C SER A 66 8.95 -1.17 -11.27
N MET A 67 7.88 -1.09 -12.07
CA MET A 67 7.85 -1.68 -13.41
C MET A 67 8.88 -1.03 -14.36
N HIS A 68 9.07 0.29 -14.27
CA HIS A 68 10.09 1.01 -15.01
C HIS A 68 11.51 0.55 -14.64
N GLU A 69 11.83 0.46 -13.34
CA GLU A 69 13.14 -0.07 -12.88
C GLU A 69 13.39 -1.51 -13.31
N MET A 70 12.34 -2.33 -13.34
CA MET A 70 12.42 -3.70 -13.85
C MET A 70 12.58 -3.77 -15.39
N GLY A 71 12.52 -2.65 -16.08
CA GLY A 71 12.63 -2.56 -17.55
C GLY A 71 11.44 -3.20 -18.27
N LEU A 72 10.24 -3.19 -17.70
CA LEU A 72 9.05 -3.83 -18.25
C LEU A 72 8.32 -2.92 -19.25
N TYR A 73 9.00 -2.49 -20.29
CA TYR A 73 8.43 -1.65 -21.34
C TYR A 73 7.57 -2.43 -22.32
N SER A 74 6.82 -1.72 -23.15
CA SER A 74 5.87 -2.27 -24.11
C SER A 74 6.50 -3.20 -25.17
N ASP A 75 7.79 -3.07 -25.42
CA ASP A 75 8.58 -3.89 -26.34
C ASP A 75 9.17 -5.16 -25.67
N LYS A 76 9.03 -5.28 -24.36
CA LYS A 76 9.58 -6.39 -23.59
C LYS A 76 8.53 -7.47 -23.28
N SER A 77 9.01 -8.64 -22.86
CA SER A 77 8.14 -9.72 -22.42
C SER A 77 7.37 -9.38 -21.16
N TYR A 78 6.17 -9.91 -21.03
CA TYR A 78 5.38 -9.84 -19.81
C TYR A 78 6.10 -10.48 -18.61
N ARG A 79 5.78 -9.99 -17.42
CA ARG A 79 6.24 -10.58 -16.17
C ARG A 79 5.05 -10.89 -15.26
N LYS A 80 5.18 -11.96 -14.47
CA LYS A 80 4.16 -12.32 -13.48
C LYS A 80 3.85 -11.16 -12.54
N CYS A 81 2.58 -10.86 -12.35
CA CYS A 81 2.14 -9.79 -11.44
C CYS A 81 2.65 -10.00 -10.02
N ALA A 82 2.77 -11.26 -9.56
CA ALA A 82 3.37 -11.59 -8.28
C ALA A 82 4.79 -11.04 -8.11
N ARG A 83 5.60 -11.02 -9.19
CA ARG A 83 6.95 -10.45 -9.18
C ARG A 83 6.91 -8.94 -9.05
N ILE A 84 6.03 -8.28 -9.80
CA ILE A 84 5.86 -6.81 -9.78
C ILE A 84 5.39 -6.35 -8.39
N VAL A 85 4.38 -7.04 -7.83
CA VAL A 85 3.86 -6.78 -6.48
C VAL A 85 4.94 -6.97 -5.43
N GLY A 86 5.70 -8.08 -5.49
CA GLY A 86 6.78 -8.36 -4.55
C GLY A 86 7.89 -7.31 -4.58
N ASP A 87 8.31 -6.85 -5.75
CA ASP A 87 9.33 -5.80 -5.89
C ASP A 87 8.82 -4.45 -5.35
N THR A 88 7.56 -4.11 -5.66
CA THR A 88 6.92 -2.88 -5.15
C THR A 88 6.83 -2.88 -3.63
N LEU A 89 6.42 -4.00 -3.02
CA LEU A 89 6.33 -4.13 -1.56
C LEU A 89 7.70 -4.03 -0.89
N GLY A 90 8.68 -4.75 -1.44
CA GLY A 90 10.01 -4.81 -0.84
C GLY A 90 10.76 -3.48 -0.85
N LYS A 91 10.52 -2.64 -1.87
CA LYS A 91 11.28 -1.40 -2.05
C LYS A 91 10.51 -0.14 -1.66
N TYR A 92 9.20 -0.07 -1.94
CA TYR A 92 8.49 1.23 -1.96
C TYR A 92 7.22 1.30 -1.14
N HIS A 93 6.56 0.17 -0.87
CA HIS A 93 5.21 0.19 -0.31
C HIS A 93 4.99 -0.89 0.76
N PRO A 94 5.41 -0.65 2.02
CA PRO A 94 5.34 -1.63 3.11
C PRO A 94 3.90 -1.82 3.63
N HIS A 95 3.01 -2.37 2.79
CA HIS A 95 1.60 -2.66 3.09
C HIS A 95 1.23 -4.05 2.57
N GLY A 96 -0.06 -4.42 2.61
CA GLY A 96 -0.52 -5.74 2.14
C GLY A 96 -0.38 -5.92 0.62
N ASP A 97 -0.04 -7.13 0.19
CA ASP A 97 0.13 -7.51 -1.21
C ASP A 97 -1.17 -7.41 -2.02
N SER A 98 -2.31 -7.77 -1.42
CA SER A 98 -3.62 -7.67 -2.05
C SER A 98 -3.93 -6.23 -2.49
N SER A 99 -3.65 -5.24 -1.63
CA SER A 99 -3.91 -3.83 -1.94
C SER A 99 -3.08 -3.31 -3.11
N VAL A 100 -1.83 -3.77 -3.23
CA VAL A 100 -0.94 -3.43 -4.36
C VAL A 100 -1.39 -4.13 -5.62
N TYR A 101 -1.78 -5.41 -5.52
CA TYR A 101 -2.29 -6.16 -6.66
C TYR A 101 -3.60 -5.58 -7.20
N ASP A 102 -4.55 -5.23 -6.33
CA ASP A 102 -5.81 -4.59 -6.75
C ASP A 102 -5.57 -3.24 -7.45
N ALA A 103 -4.58 -2.48 -6.99
CA ALA A 103 -4.20 -1.24 -7.66
C ALA A 103 -3.57 -1.51 -9.05
N LEU A 104 -2.72 -2.52 -9.18
CA LEU A 104 -2.14 -2.95 -10.46
C LEU A 104 -3.23 -3.41 -11.44
N VAL A 105 -4.19 -4.21 -10.96
CA VAL A 105 -5.33 -4.68 -11.77
C VAL A 105 -6.12 -3.50 -12.32
N ARG A 106 -6.44 -2.50 -11.50
CA ARG A 106 -7.16 -1.30 -11.95
C ARG A 106 -6.42 -0.52 -13.02
N LEU A 107 -5.09 -0.44 -12.95
CA LEU A 107 -4.26 0.23 -13.98
C LEU A 107 -4.27 -0.49 -15.34
N ALA A 108 -4.66 -1.77 -15.36
CA ALA A 108 -4.73 -2.59 -16.57
C ALA A 108 -6.15 -2.71 -17.14
N GLN A 109 -7.19 -2.32 -16.38
CA GLN A 109 -8.59 -2.43 -16.79
C GLN A 109 -9.00 -1.25 -17.69
N ASP A 110 -9.31 -1.52 -18.94
CA ASP A 110 -9.76 -0.52 -19.93
C ASP A 110 -11.16 0.05 -19.63
N PHE A 111 -11.99 -0.70 -18.89
CA PHE A 111 -13.31 -0.24 -18.43
C PHE A 111 -13.23 0.60 -17.14
N THR A 112 -12.09 0.63 -16.47
CA THR A 112 -11.88 1.43 -15.24
C THR A 112 -11.12 2.72 -15.52
N ILE A 113 -10.17 2.68 -16.43
CA ILE A 113 -9.29 3.80 -16.79
C ILE A 113 -9.35 4.05 -18.29
N ASN A 114 -9.60 5.30 -18.70
CA ASN A 114 -9.66 5.68 -20.11
C ASN A 114 -8.36 5.40 -20.88
N PHE A 115 -7.23 5.52 -20.22
CA PHE A 115 -5.91 5.28 -20.80
C PHE A 115 -5.13 4.32 -19.90
N PRO A 116 -5.25 2.99 -20.11
CA PRO A 116 -4.52 2.01 -19.32
C PRO A 116 -3.02 2.22 -19.41
N LEU A 117 -2.36 2.28 -18.24
CA LEU A 117 -0.92 2.44 -18.15
C LEU A 117 -0.19 1.09 -18.02
N VAL A 118 -0.94 0.04 -17.75
CA VAL A 118 -0.45 -1.33 -17.66
C VAL A 118 -1.14 -2.16 -18.73
N ASP A 119 -0.33 -2.89 -19.50
CA ASP A 119 -0.76 -3.89 -20.46
C ASP A 119 -0.77 -5.24 -19.75
N GLY A 120 -1.97 -5.78 -19.52
CA GLY A 120 -2.20 -7.01 -18.79
C GLY A 120 -2.41 -8.21 -19.70
N HIS A 121 -1.82 -9.36 -19.33
CA HIS A 121 -2.05 -10.64 -20.01
C HIS A 121 -2.63 -11.65 -19.03
N GLY A 122 -3.83 -12.14 -19.31
CA GLY A 122 -4.62 -13.03 -18.45
C GLY A 122 -5.95 -12.41 -18.07
N ASN A 123 -6.58 -12.94 -16.99
CA ASN A 123 -7.86 -12.45 -16.51
C ASN A 123 -7.65 -11.34 -15.48
N PHE A 124 -7.98 -10.10 -15.85
CA PHE A 124 -7.95 -8.91 -14.99
C PHE A 124 -9.35 -8.47 -14.53
N GLY A 125 -10.32 -9.37 -14.57
CA GLY A 125 -11.70 -9.09 -14.19
C GLY A 125 -12.57 -8.69 -15.39
N SER A 126 -13.85 -8.44 -15.13
CA SER A 126 -14.82 -8.04 -16.15
C SER A 126 -15.68 -6.87 -15.66
N VAL A 127 -16.40 -6.24 -16.62
CA VAL A 127 -17.40 -5.21 -16.33
C VAL A 127 -18.56 -5.77 -15.50
N ASP A 128 -18.86 -7.06 -15.65
CA ASP A 128 -19.94 -7.75 -14.93
C ASP A 128 -19.59 -8.05 -13.45
N GLY A 129 -18.37 -7.68 -13.02
CA GLY A 129 -17.94 -7.79 -11.63
C GLY A 129 -17.16 -9.05 -11.30
N ASP A 130 -16.75 -9.83 -12.28
CA ASP A 130 -15.84 -10.96 -12.03
C ASP A 130 -14.50 -10.46 -11.51
N PRO A 131 -13.96 -11.08 -10.45
CA PRO A 131 -12.66 -10.69 -9.90
C PRO A 131 -11.51 -11.08 -10.84
N ALA A 132 -10.41 -10.36 -10.75
CA ALA A 132 -9.17 -10.75 -11.41
C ALA A 132 -8.66 -12.09 -10.89
N ALA A 133 -7.99 -12.86 -11.73
CA ALA A 133 -7.30 -14.06 -11.33
C ALA A 133 -6.16 -13.73 -10.35
N ALA A 134 -5.73 -14.71 -9.54
CA ALA A 134 -4.64 -14.49 -8.60
C ALA A 134 -3.34 -14.07 -9.32
N MET A 135 -2.56 -13.19 -8.69
CA MET A 135 -1.35 -12.56 -9.25
C MET A 135 -0.28 -13.54 -9.75
N ARG A 136 -0.34 -14.80 -9.32
CA ARG A 136 0.56 -15.87 -9.81
C ARG A 136 0.23 -16.33 -11.22
N TYR A 137 -1.00 -16.09 -11.69
CA TYR A 137 -1.44 -16.50 -13.04
C TYR A 137 -1.37 -15.36 -14.05
N THR A 138 -1.62 -14.12 -13.62
CA THR A 138 -1.62 -12.93 -14.45
C THR A 138 -0.21 -12.41 -14.71
N GLU A 139 -0.04 -11.75 -15.85
CA GLU A 139 1.23 -11.13 -16.26
C GLU A 139 0.98 -9.70 -16.69
N ALA A 140 1.97 -8.84 -16.58
CA ALA A 140 1.85 -7.43 -16.93
C ALA A 140 3.16 -6.83 -17.47
N ARG A 141 3.02 -5.73 -18.19
CA ARG A 141 4.09 -4.82 -18.61
C ARG A 141 3.53 -3.40 -18.77
N LEU A 142 4.39 -2.42 -18.96
CA LEU A 142 3.97 -1.05 -19.23
C LEU A 142 3.42 -0.91 -20.67
N THR A 143 2.41 -0.07 -20.82
CA THR A 143 1.95 0.36 -22.16
C THR A 143 2.93 1.35 -22.77
N LYS A 144 2.78 1.66 -24.07
CA LYS A 144 3.59 2.70 -24.73
C LYS A 144 3.41 4.07 -24.06
N LEU A 145 2.17 4.39 -23.69
CA LEU A 145 1.83 5.65 -23.04
C LEU A 145 2.55 5.81 -21.67
N ALA A 146 2.70 4.71 -20.95
CA ALA A 146 3.40 4.74 -19.65
C ALA A 146 4.93 4.89 -19.79
N GLY A 147 5.47 4.80 -21.00
CA GLY A 147 6.88 4.99 -21.30
C GLY A 147 7.26 6.42 -21.69
N GLU A 148 6.27 7.28 -21.97
CA GLU A 148 6.44 8.71 -22.29
C GLU A 148 6.56 9.56 -21.02
#